data_5d4d47cf69ed5d79e0bd74387d131ecd
#
_entry.id   5d4d47cf69ed5d79e0bd74387d131ecd
#
_cell.length_a   1.000
_cell.length_b   1.000
_cell.length_c   1.000
_cell.angle_alpha   90.00
_cell.angle_beta   90.00
_cell.angle_gamma   90.00
#
_symmetry.space_group_name_H-M   'P 1'
#
loop_
_entity.id
_entity.type
_entity.pdbx_description
1 polymer ?
#
loop_
_entity_poly.entity_id
_entity_poly.type
_entity_poly.pdbx_seq_one_letter_code
_entity_poly.pdbx_strand_id
1 'polypeptide(L)'
;MPSPSRADPPADPATDSASDSAADAPLRLAVFGDSHYACVRAAEGRVDLAGLDVEYWGHVGRRFKFLTWADDAIRATDDQTALRFAKFNEKGRTNLPVREFDAILFVGCRLYLTPIFLLAAQARVFVDDGAST
;
A
#
# COMPACT_ATOMS: atom_id res chain seq x y z
N MET A 1 -58.03 -33.98 -36.77
CA MET A 1 -56.66 -33.47 -36.81
C MET A 1 -56.45 -32.58 -35.62
N PRO A 2 -55.77 -33.01 -34.51
CA PRO A 2 -55.46 -32.15 -33.39
C PRO A 2 -54.13 -31.41 -33.67
N SER A 3 -54.15 -30.11 -33.40
CA SER A 3 -52.96 -29.22 -33.50
C SER A 3 -51.90 -29.56 -32.45
N PRO A 4 -50.62 -29.46 -32.78
CA PRO A 4 -49.54 -29.71 -31.79
C PRO A 4 -49.42 -28.54 -30.80
N SER A 5 -49.39 -28.88 -29.54
CA SER A 5 -49.13 -27.99 -28.40
C SER A 5 -47.70 -27.45 -28.48
N ARG A 6 -47.58 -26.13 -28.44
CA ARG A 6 -46.34 -25.40 -28.45
C ARG A 6 -45.76 -25.44 -27.02
N ALA A 7 -44.61 -26.10 -26.88
CA ALA A 7 -43.85 -26.12 -25.62
C ALA A 7 -43.22 -24.77 -25.36
N ASP A 8 -43.42 -24.23 -24.17
CA ASP A 8 -42.73 -23.03 -23.69
C ASP A 8 -41.22 -23.31 -23.50
N PRO A 9 -40.34 -22.34 -23.82
CA PRO A 9 -38.92 -22.48 -23.54
C PRO A 9 -38.63 -22.39 -22.03
N PRO A 10 -37.59 -23.09 -21.53
CA PRO A 10 -37.21 -23.03 -20.14
C PRO A 10 -36.72 -21.64 -19.75
N ALA A 11 -37.15 -21.19 -18.58
CA ALA A 11 -36.70 -19.93 -17.98
C ALA A 11 -35.19 -19.98 -17.74
N ASP A 12 -34.49 -18.93 -18.19
CA ASP A 12 -33.09 -18.72 -17.90
C ASP A 12 -32.84 -18.62 -16.39
N PRO A 13 -31.81 -19.31 -15.86
CA PRO A 13 -31.42 -19.14 -14.47
C PRO A 13 -30.90 -17.70 -14.27
N ALA A 14 -31.48 -17.03 -13.28
CA ALA A 14 -31.09 -15.73 -12.82
C ALA A 14 -29.55 -15.74 -12.56
N THR A 15 -28.85 -14.92 -13.31
CA THR A 15 -27.43 -14.63 -13.08
C THR A 15 -27.32 -13.87 -11.76
N ASP A 16 -26.95 -14.57 -10.70
CA ASP A 16 -26.61 -13.99 -9.41
C ASP A 16 -25.44 -13.00 -9.61
N SER A 17 -25.76 -11.72 -9.59
CA SER A 17 -24.80 -10.64 -9.53
C SER A 17 -24.18 -10.56 -8.12
N ALA A 18 -23.34 -11.51 -7.79
CA ALA A 18 -22.54 -11.51 -6.58
C ALA A 18 -21.10 -11.07 -6.90
N SER A 19 -20.88 -9.78 -7.19
CA SER A 19 -19.53 -9.22 -7.23
C SER A 19 -19.49 -7.68 -7.21
N ASP A 20 -20.10 -7.05 -6.21
CA ASP A 20 -20.00 -5.59 -6.11
C ASP A 20 -19.66 -5.09 -4.69
N SER A 21 -19.09 -5.94 -3.84
CA SER A 21 -18.77 -5.58 -2.46
C SER A 21 -17.28 -5.40 -2.17
N ALA A 22 -16.39 -5.63 -3.14
CA ALA A 22 -14.94 -5.47 -2.95
C ALA A 22 -14.40 -4.10 -3.39
N ALA A 23 -15.23 -3.27 -4.04
CA ALA A 23 -14.79 -1.99 -4.63
C ALA A 23 -14.85 -0.79 -3.67
N ASP A 24 -15.31 -0.97 -2.43
CA ASP A 24 -15.66 0.16 -1.54
C ASP A 24 -14.68 0.35 -0.36
N ALA A 25 -13.66 -0.48 -0.22
CA ALA A 25 -12.64 -0.28 0.80
C ALA A 25 -11.60 0.74 0.31
N PRO A 26 -11.26 1.77 1.11
CA PRO A 26 -10.24 2.74 0.73
C PRO A 26 -8.88 2.07 0.54
N LEU A 27 -8.15 2.48 -0.50
CA LEU A 27 -6.77 2.05 -0.72
C LEU A 27 -5.87 2.55 0.41
N ARG A 28 -5.14 1.65 1.03
CA ARG A 28 -4.21 1.96 2.12
C ARG A 28 -2.87 2.41 1.55
N LEU A 29 -2.53 3.68 1.77
CA LEU A 29 -1.31 4.30 1.27
C LEU A 29 -0.37 4.65 2.43
N ALA A 30 0.85 4.10 2.45
CA ALA A 30 1.91 4.60 3.31
C ALA A 30 2.68 5.72 2.61
N VAL A 31 2.79 6.89 3.23
CA VAL A 31 3.67 7.97 2.77
C VAL A 31 4.92 7.99 3.64
N PHE A 32 6.03 7.55 3.09
CA PHE A 32 7.30 7.41 3.79
C PHE A 32 8.34 8.40 3.27
N GLY A 33 8.98 9.16 4.16
CA GLY A 33 9.98 10.11 3.71
C GLY A 33 10.73 10.84 4.81
N ASP A 34 11.66 11.69 4.37
CA ASP A 34 12.34 12.63 5.25
C ASP A 34 11.46 13.89 5.51
N SER A 35 12.02 15.02 5.86
CA SER A 35 11.28 16.25 6.14
C SER A 35 10.29 16.68 5.04
N HIS A 36 10.45 16.20 3.80
CA HIS A 36 9.58 16.57 2.68
C HIS A 36 8.20 15.89 2.76
N TYR A 37 8.06 14.78 3.48
CA TYR A 37 6.74 14.17 3.70
C TYR A 37 5.77 15.15 4.40
N ALA A 38 6.30 16.07 5.20
CA ALA A 38 5.50 17.10 5.87
C ALA A 38 4.81 18.03 4.87
N CYS A 39 5.40 18.26 3.70
CA CYS A 39 4.77 19.05 2.63
C CYS A 39 3.57 18.30 2.03
N VAL A 40 3.68 16.98 1.85
CA VAL A 40 2.57 16.14 1.38
C VAL A 40 1.45 16.15 2.40
N ARG A 41 1.77 15.95 3.68
CA ARG A 41 0.82 16.00 4.77
C ARG A 41 0.13 17.37 4.89
N ALA A 42 0.87 18.47 4.72
CA ALA A 42 0.28 19.81 4.73
C ALA A 42 -0.63 20.10 3.52
N ALA A 43 -0.45 19.36 2.43
CA ALA A 43 -1.30 19.46 1.24
C ALA A 43 -2.58 18.62 1.35
N GLU A 44 -2.69 17.69 2.30
CA GLU A 44 -3.81 16.78 2.49
C GLU A 44 -5.16 17.52 2.57
N GLY A 45 -5.19 18.66 3.25
CA GLY A 45 -6.40 19.50 3.32
C GLY A 45 -6.74 20.28 2.04
N ARG A 46 -5.93 20.15 0.97
CA ARG A 46 -6.10 20.87 -0.30
C ARG A 46 -6.39 19.96 -1.48
N VAL A 47 -6.29 18.66 -1.28
CA VAL A 47 -6.53 17.63 -2.29
C VAL A 47 -7.64 16.71 -1.82
N ASP A 48 -8.45 16.26 -2.75
CA ASP A 48 -9.44 15.24 -2.48
C ASP A 48 -8.71 13.88 -2.39
N LEU A 49 -8.70 13.30 -1.20
CA LEU A 49 -8.16 11.98 -0.90
C LEU A 49 -9.28 10.94 -0.71
N ALA A 50 -10.48 11.23 -1.23
CA ALA A 50 -11.57 10.25 -1.18
C ALA A 50 -11.11 8.90 -1.75
N GLY A 51 -11.36 7.83 -1.00
CA GLY A 51 -10.92 6.49 -1.37
C GLY A 51 -9.47 6.13 -1.01
N LEU A 52 -8.74 7.00 -0.28
CA LEU A 52 -7.42 6.69 0.27
C LEU A 52 -7.44 6.72 1.79
N ASP A 53 -6.89 5.67 2.41
CA ASP A 53 -6.51 5.64 3.84
C ASP A 53 -5.00 5.88 3.91
N VAL A 54 -4.60 7.11 4.28
CA VAL A 54 -3.20 7.54 4.22
C VAL A 54 -2.58 7.49 5.60
N GLU A 55 -1.46 6.79 5.73
CA GLU A 55 -0.65 6.76 6.94
C GLU A 55 0.74 7.33 6.68
N TYR A 56 1.16 8.27 7.52
CA TYR A 56 2.44 8.98 7.35
C TYR A 56 3.55 8.38 8.19
N TRP A 57 4.73 8.25 7.57
CA TRP A 57 5.95 7.70 8.15
C TRP A 57 7.12 8.64 7.93
N GLY A 58 7.35 9.49 8.90
CA GLY A 58 8.46 10.46 8.85
C GLY A 58 9.77 9.86 9.32
N HIS A 59 10.85 10.33 8.70
CA HIS A 59 12.19 9.96 9.09
C HIS A 59 13.18 11.10 8.84
N VAL A 60 14.26 11.15 9.64
CA VAL A 60 15.35 12.12 9.42
C VAL A 60 16.32 11.53 8.40
N GLY A 61 16.54 12.21 7.27
CA GLY A 61 17.31 11.70 6.14
C GLY A 61 18.68 11.09 6.45
N ARG A 62 19.40 11.62 7.45
CA ARG A 62 20.68 11.07 7.90
C ARG A 62 20.58 9.67 8.53
N ARG A 63 19.38 9.24 8.93
CA ARG A 63 19.15 7.96 9.61
C ARG A 63 18.64 6.86 8.71
N PHE A 64 18.51 7.10 7.41
CA PHE A 64 18.15 6.03 6.45
C PHE A 64 19.08 4.82 6.51
N LYS A 65 20.37 5.04 6.84
CA LYS A 65 21.34 3.96 7.01
C LYS A 65 21.05 3.03 8.20
N PHE A 66 20.16 3.44 9.10
CA PHE A 66 19.71 2.64 10.23
C PHE A 66 18.34 1.99 10.00
N LEU A 67 17.94 1.89 8.75
CA LEU A 67 16.76 1.15 8.34
C LEU A 67 17.18 -0.15 7.66
N THR A 68 16.39 -1.17 7.85
CA THR A 68 16.56 -2.45 7.20
C THR A 68 15.21 -3.03 6.81
N TRP A 69 15.21 -3.92 5.87
CA TRP A 69 14.07 -4.75 5.53
C TRP A 69 14.15 -6.06 6.31
N ALA A 70 13.15 -6.36 7.11
CA ALA A 70 13.03 -7.62 7.82
C ALA A 70 11.56 -7.94 8.10
N ASP A 71 11.17 -9.19 7.96
CA ASP A 71 9.81 -9.69 8.23
C ASP A 71 8.72 -8.85 7.54
N ASP A 72 8.89 -8.59 6.26
CA ASP A 72 7.99 -7.78 5.42
C ASP A 72 7.72 -6.36 5.98
N ALA A 73 8.68 -5.80 6.67
CA ALA A 73 8.61 -4.45 7.22
C ALA A 73 9.90 -3.67 7.03
N ILE A 74 9.78 -2.35 6.92
CA ILE A 74 10.92 -1.43 7.07
C ILE A 74 11.08 -1.17 8.57
N ARG A 75 12.22 -1.57 9.13
CA ARG A 75 12.52 -1.53 10.55
C ARG A 75 13.74 -0.67 10.85
N ALA A 76 13.73 -0.06 12.01
CA ALA A 76 14.91 0.58 12.58
C ALA A 76 15.87 -0.49 13.12
N THR A 77 17.16 -0.28 12.93
CA THR A 77 18.24 -1.13 13.47
C THR A 77 18.76 -0.64 14.83
N ASP A 78 18.28 0.54 15.29
CA ASP A 78 18.61 1.10 16.60
C ASP A 78 17.39 1.75 17.25
N ASP A 79 17.38 1.79 18.59
CA ASP A 79 16.27 2.31 19.39
C ASP A 79 15.96 3.78 19.11
N GLN A 80 16.98 4.60 18.85
CA GLN A 80 16.78 6.01 18.58
C GLN A 80 16.06 6.25 17.26
N THR A 81 16.31 5.41 16.25
CA THR A 81 15.60 5.44 14.98
C THR A 81 14.17 4.92 15.14
N ALA A 82 13.98 3.87 15.94
CA ALA A 82 12.66 3.34 16.26
C ALA A 82 11.78 4.38 16.99
N LEU A 83 12.32 5.07 17.98
CA LEU A 83 11.63 6.14 18.69
C LEU A 83 11.26 7.31 17.77
N ARG A 84 12.10 7.61 16.78
CA ARG A 84 11.78 8.64 15.77
C ARG A 84 10.66 8.21 14.84
N PHE A 85 10.63 6.96 14.43
CA PHE A 85 9.51 6.43 13.69
C PHE A 85 8.21 6.62 14.47
N ALA A 86 8.18 6.15 15.73
CA ALA A 86 7.02 6.30 16.58
C ALA A 86 6.57 7.76 16.76
N LYS A 87 7.53 8.68 16.86
CA LYS A 87 7.24 10.11 17.00
C LYS A 87 6.56 10.73 15.77
N PHE A 88 6.96 10.29 14.57
CA PHE A 88 6.46 10.86 13.32
C PHE A 88 5.31 10.06 12.71
N ASN A 89 5.01 8.90 13.26
CA ASN A 89 3.83 8.11 12.88
C ASN A 89 2.69 8.37 13.86
N GLU A 90 1.51 8.69 13.36
CA GLU A 90 0.34 9.04 14.19
C GLU A 90 -0.12 7.91 15.12
N LYS A 91 0.13 6.66 14.71
CA LYS A 91 -0.21 5.47 15.50
C LYS A 91 0.91 5.05 16.43
N GLY A 92 2.02 5.81 16.50
CA GLY A 92 3.17 5.52 17.35
C GLY A 92 3.94 4.25 16.97
N ARG A 93 3.86 3.83 15.72
CA ARG A 93 4.49 2.60 15.24
C ARG A 93 6.00 2.79 15.06
N THR A 94 6.77 1.79 15.42
CA THR A 94 8.25 1.77 15.34
C THR A 94 8.79 1.12 14.07
N ASN A 95 7.92 0.51 13.27
CA ASN A 95 8.24 -0.15 12.02
C ASN A 95 7.10 0.01 11.02
N LEU A 96 7.42 0.10 9.74
CA LEU A 96 6.45 0.18 8.64
C LEU A 96 6.16 -1.22 8.11
N PRO A 97 5.01 -1.83 8.45
CA PRO A 97 4.62 -3.14 7.93
C PRO A 97 4.10 -3.00 6.50
N VAL A 98 4.93 -3.35 5.53
CA VAL A 98 4.66 -3.08 4.11
C VAL A 98 3.42 -3.80 3.60
N ARG A 99 3.17 -5.02 4.06
CA ARG A 99 2.00 -5.80 3.64
C ARG A 99 0.65 -5.25 4.10
N GLU A 100 0.65 -4.30 5.02
CA GLU A 100 -0.60 -3.65 5.45
C GLU A 100 -1.05 -2.56 4.48
N PHE A 101 -0.27 -2.22 3.45
CA PHE A 101 -0.53 -1.13 2.52
C PHE A 101 -0.61 -1.65 1.10
N ASP A 102 -1.53 -1.09 0.33
CA ASP A 102 -1.67 -1.37 -1.11
C ASP A 102 -0.58 -0.66 -1.92
N ALA A 103 -0.08 0.48 -1.41
CA ALA A 103 1.00 1.23 -2.02
C ALA A 103 1.87 1.97 -0.99
N ILE A 104 3.13 2.23 -1.35
CA ILE A 104 4.05 3.05 -0.57
C ILE A 104 4.59 4.17 -1.44
N LEU A 105 4.36 5.41 -1.02
CA LEU A 105 4.90 6.60 -1.66
C LEU A 105 6.16 7.06 -0.92
N PHE A 106 7.31 7.02 -1.58
CA PHE A 106 8.57 7.55 -1.06
C PHE A 106 8.71 9.03 -1.43
N VAL A 107 8.82 9.91 -0.42
CA VAL A 107 8.88 11.37 -0.62
C VAL A 107 10.15 11.94 -0.04
N GLY A 108 10.91 12.70 -0.86
CA GLY A 108 12.07 13.47 -0.41
C GLY A 108 13.16 12.62 0.23
N CYS A 109 13.12 11.32 0.01
CA CYS A 109 14.20 10.44 0.38
C CYS A 109 15.43 10.96 -0.36
N ARG A 110 16.29 11.73 0.31
CA ARG A 110 17.60 12.07 -0.26
C ARG A 110 18.23 10.76 -0.64
N LEU A 111 18.17 10.49 -1.93
CA LEU A 111 18.62 9.26 -2.54
C LEU A 111 20.14 9.11 -2.35
N TYR A 112 20.56 8.73 -1.17
CA TYR A 112 21.64 7.77 -1.13
C TYR A 112 21.04 6.51 -1.76
N LEU A 113 21.14 6.41 -3.07
CA LEU A 113 20.53 5.33 -3.86
C LEU A 113 20.89 3.96 -3.31
N THR A 114 22.07 3.83 -2.72
CA THR A 114 22.58 2.58 -2.15
C THR A 114 21.64 1.92 -1.13
N PRO A 115 21.09 2.58 -0.09
CA PRO A 115 20.18 1.92 0.84
C PRO A 115 18.84 1.54 0.22
N ILE A 116 18.34 2.32 -0.74
CA ILE A 116 17.09 1.99 -1.42
C ILE A 116 17.27 0.79 -2.32
N PHE A 117 18.38 0.70 -3.04
CA PHE A 117 18.70 -0.48 -3.83
C PHE A 117 18.92 -1.71 -2.96
N LEU A 118 19.55 -1.56 -1.79
CA LEU A 118 19.70 -2.66 -0.84
C LEU A 118 18.35 -3.10 -0.27
N LEU A 119 17.48 -2.16 0.09
CA LEU A 119 16.12 -2.47 0.55
C LEU A 119 15.31 -3.15 -0.56
N ALA A 120 15.35 -2.64 -1.78
CA ALA A 120 14.66 -3.23 -2.92
C ALA A 120 15.20 -4.63 -3.27
N ALA A 121 16.51 -4.81 -3.22
CA ALA A 121 17.13 -6.13 -3.47
C ALA A 121 16.81 -7.15 -2.37
N GLN A 122 16.74 -6.71 -1.11
CA GLN A 122 16.36 -7.56 0.02
C GLN A 122 14.87 -7.90 0.02
N ALA A 123 14.03 -6.95 -0.39
CA ALA A 123 12.58 -7.12 -0.47
C ALA A 123 12.17 -8.18 -1.50
N ARG A 124 13.09 -8.65 -2.36
CA ARG A 124 12.76 -9.51 -3.50
C ARG A 124 11.44 -9.03 -4.11
N VAL A 125 11.50 -7.97 -4.87
CA VAL A 125 10.35 -7.55 -5.68
C VAL A 125 9.97 -8.77 -6.50
N PHE A 126 8.94 -9.49 -6.11
CA PHE A 126 8.30 -10.47 -6.95
C PHE A 126 7.62 -9.67 -8.05
N VAL A 127 8.35 -9.41 -9.12
CA VAL A 127 7.72 -9.17 -10.39
C VAL A 127 7.14 -10.54 -10.73
N ASP A 128 5.85 -10.66 -10.59
CA ASP A 128 5.13 -11.80 -11.12
C ASP A 128 5.29 -11.69 -12.64
N ASP A 129 6.28 -12.40 -13.14
CA ASP A 129 6.45 -12.56 -14.57
C ASP A 129 5.26 -13.40 -15.03
N GLY A 130 4.15 -12.71 -15.31
CA GLY A 130 2.97 -13.29 -15.95
C GLY A 130 3.26 -13.90 -17.31
N ALA A 131 4.40 -14.61 -17.43
CA ALA A 131 4.76 -15.45 -18.52
C ALA A 131 4.25 -16.85 -18.24
N SER A 132 3.02 -17.10 -18.64
CA SER A 132 2.58 -18.49 -18.77
C SER A 132 1.68 -18.65 -19.95
N THR A 133 2.29 -19.24 -20.97
CA THR A 133 1.69 -20.07 -22.05
C THR A 133 0.46 -19.53 -22.72
#